data_3e4cb409a8ef62eef334d6cf9cac7b8a
#
_entry.id   3e4cb409a8ef62eef334d6cf9cac7b8a
#
_cell.length_a   1.000
_cell.length_b   1.000
_cell.length_c   1.000
_cell.angle_alpha   90.00
_cell.angle_beta   90.00
_cell.angle_gamma   90.00
#
_symmetry.space_group_name_H-M   'P 1'
#
loop_
_entity.id
_entity.type
_entity.pdbx_description
1 polymer ?
#
loop_
_entity_poly.entity_id
_entity_poly.type
_entity_poly.pdbx_seq_one_letter_code
_entity_poly.pdbx_strand_id
1 'polypeptide(L)'
;MINSRIAGFLILTFVVIMVCIKIYKWYDKRKIVRRITSLSRGESSERDLIYRLVKSGIPETTIFHDLYLPSKYGYTQVDLVVPTNVGIFVFEVKDYAGWIFGNADNNRWTQILAYGRERHQFYNPIKQNEGHIKALRNLSEQLKNIPMYSIIVFYGSSEIRELSNVPSDCWVEYPRAVSKLVKNILASSEPAPFTDKWEIMRILKSAVANGENEEIRAEHLQKTERASYGKYRSTYYYRPSLFRFFRRRF
;
A
#
# COMPACT_ATOMS: atom_id res chain seq x y z
N MET A 1 -33.81 37.89 -15.43
CA MET A 1 -32.79 37.23 -16.32
C MET A 1 -31.42 37.73 -15.87
N ILE A 2 -30.55 36.82 -15.40
CA ILE A 2 -29.15 37.18 -15.05
C ILE A 2 -28.45 37.57 -16.33
N ASN A 3 -27.85 38.78 -16.39
CA ASN A 3 -27.10 39.24 -17.54
C ASN A 3 -25.97 38.24 -17.87
N SER A 4 -25.85 37.82 -19.13
CA SER A 4 -24.88 36.81 -19.58
C SER A 4 -23.42 37.12 -19.16
N ARG A 5 -23.08 38.41 -19.06
CA ARG A 5 -21.77 38.89 -18.59
C ARG A 5 -21.56 38.63 -17.10
N ILE A 6 -22.59 38.78 -16.27
CA ILE A 6 -22.54 38.48 -14.83
C ILE A 6 -22.39 36.96 -14.62
N ALA A 7 -23.15 36.16 -15.35
CA ALA A 7 -23.03 34.71 -15.30
C ALA A 7 -21.61 34.24 -15.70
N GLY A 8 -21.05 34.78 -16.79
CA GLY A 8 -19.68 34.50 -17.20
C GLY A 8 -18.63 34.85 -16.14
N PHE A 9 -18.77 36.02 -15.51
CA PHE A 9 -17.88 36.45 -14.43
C PHE A 9 -17.95 35.51 -13.21
N LEU A 10 -19.16 35.11 -12.80
CA LEU A 10 -19.35 34.18 -11.68
C LEU A 10 -18.73 32.80 -11.94
N ILE A 11 -18.90 32.28 -13.17
CA ILE A 11 -18.28 31.00 -13.58
C ILE A 11 -16.75 31.09 -13.54
N LEU A 12 -16.18 32.17 -14.10
CA LEU A 12 -14.73 32.38 -14.09
C LEU A 12 -14.18 32.47 -12.66
N THR A 13 -14.85 33.26 -11.80
CA THR A 13 -14.47 33.36 -10.38
C THR A 13 -14.52 32.04 -9.68
N PHE A 14 -15.55 31.22 -9.88
CA PHE A 14 -15.68 29.88 -9.34
C PHE A 14 -14.52 28.97 -9.82
N VAL A 15 -14.20 28.98 -11.12
CA VAL A 15 -13.08 28.21 -11.67
C VAL A 15 -11.76 28.62 -11.02
N VAL A 16 -11.49 29.92 -10.90
CA VAL A 16 -10.27 30.43 -10.26
C VAL A 16 -10.19 29.98 -8.80
N ILE A 17 -11.26 30.06 -8.05
CA ILE A 17 -11.31 29.59 -6.65
C ILE A 17 -11.00 28.08 -6.59
N MET A 18 -11.61 27.29 -7.46
CA MET A 18 -11.36 25.83 -7.50
C MET A 18 -9.90 25.50 -7.85
N VAL A 19 -9.29 26.25 -8.74
CA VAL A 19 -7.87 26.11 -9.09
C VAL A 19 -6.99 26.47 -7.88
N CYS A 20 -7.25 27.60 -7.22
CA CYS A 20 -6.51 28.00 -6.03
C CYS A 20 -6.62 26.97 -4.90
N ILE A 21 -7.80 26.39 -4.67
CA ILE A 21 -7.99 25.29 -3.69
C ILE A 21 -7.15 24.06 -4.05
N LYS A 22 -7.11 23.67 -5.33
CA LYS A 22 -6.30 22.54 -5.79
C LYS A 22 -4.80 22.79 -5.60
N ILE A 23 -4.33 23.99 -5.95
CA ILE A 23 -2.93 24.39 -5.76
C ILE A 23 -2.56 24.39 -4.27
N TYR A 24 -3.42 24.98 -3.41
CA TYR A 24 -3.21 24.99 -1.98
C TYR A 24 -3.12 23.56 -1.39
N LYS A 25 -4.06 22.67 -1.74
CA LYS A 25 -4.05 21.26 -1.31
C LYS A 25 -2.79 20.53 -1.79
N TRP A 26 -2.36 20.77 -3.02
CA TRP A 26 -1.15 20.20 -3.57
C TRP A 26 0.11 20.65 -2.82
N TYR A 27 0.20 21.97 -2.53
CA TYR A 27 1.31 22.54 -1.76
C TYR A 27 1.34 22.00 -0.32
N ASP A 28 0.20 22.00 0.36
CA ASP A 28 0.05 21.47 1.73
C ASP A 28 0.44 19.99 1.81
N LYS A 29 -0.03 19.18 0.86
CA LYS A 29 0.38 17.78 0.75
C LYS A 29 1.90 17.61 0.60
N ARG A 30 2.52 18.34 -0.32
CA ARG A 30 3.97 18.29 -0.52
C ARG A 30 4.75 18.73 0.71
N LYS A 31 4.28 19.77 1.40
CA LYS A 31 4.90 20.26 2.63
C LYS A 31 4.87 19.21 3.75
N ILE A 32 3.73 18.57 3.98
CA ILE A 32 3.58 17.51 4.98
C ILE A 32 4.47 16.30 4.62
N VAL A 33 4.35 15.80 3.39
CA VAL A 33 5.11 14.60 2.96
C VAL A 33 6.61 14.82 3.08
N ARG A 34 7.13 15.99 2.70
CA ARG A 34 8.57 16.32 2.81
C ARG A 34 9.13 16.30 4.23
N ARG A 35 8.29 16.42 5.25
CA ARG A 35 8.72 16.32 6.65
C ARG A 35 8.89 14.87 7.12
N ILE A 36 8.26 13.93 6.41
CA ILE A 36 8.23 12.52 6.77
C ILE A 36 9.15 11.70 5.87
N THR A 37 9.16 12.02 4.56
CA THR A 37 9.91 11.24 3.57
C THR A 37 10.35 12.11 2.38
N SER A 38 11.32 11.63 1.60
CA SER A 38 11.69 12.25 0.32
C SER A 38 10.57 12.04 -0.72
N LEU A 39 10.36 13.03 -1.59
CA LEU A 39 9.42 12.92 -2.70
C LEU A 39 9.86 11.93 -3.80
N SER A 40 11.12 11.49 -3.77
CA SER A 40 11.67 10.47 -4.67
C SER A 40 11.50 9.05 -4.14
N ARG A 41 11.09 8.87 -2.86
CA ARG A 41 10.89 7.55 -2.25
C ARG A 41 9.43 7.14 -2.35
N GLY A 42 9.22 5.85 -2.58
CA GLY A 42 7.92 5.22 -2.70
C GLY A 42 7.08 5.77 -3.87
N GLU A 43 5.84 5.35 -3.93
CA GLU A 43 4.88 5.75 -4.95
C GLU A 43 4.02 6.97 -4.54
N SER A 44 3.31 7.55 -5.50
CA SER A 44 2.43 8.69 -5.24
C SER A 44 1.24 8.33 -4.36
N SER A 45 0.77 7.09 -4.43
CA SER A 45 -0.29 6.50 -3.61
C SER A 45 0.13 6.37 -2.15
N GLU A 46 1.35 5.90 -1.87
CA GLU A 46 1.91 5.83 -0.53
C GLU A 46 2.02 7.24 0.10
N ARG A 47 2.53 8.20 -0.68
CA ARG A 47 2.61 9.61 -0.24
C ARG A 47 1.23 10.26 -0.03
N ASP A 48 0.20 9.82 -0.75
CA ASP A 48 -1.17 10.25 -0.50
C ASP A 48 -1.70 9.65 0.81
N LEU A 49 -1.38 8.41 1.09
CA LEU A 49 -1.75 7.75 2.34
C LEU A 49 -1.12 8.46 3.55
N ILE A 50 0.17 8.82 3.48
CA ILE A 50 0.85 9.63 4.51
C ILE A 50 0.06 10.91 4.79
N TYR A 51 -0.29 11.66 3.74
CA TYR A 51 -1.05 12.90 3.87
C TYR A 51 -2.41 12.68 4.56
N ARG A 52 -3.14 11.62 4.18
CA ARG A 52 -4.44 11.29 4.78
C ARG A 52 -4.31 10.91 6.25
N LEU A 53 -3.30 10.14 6.62
CA LEU A 53 -3.03 9.76 8.01
C LEU A 53 -2.74 10.99 8.87
N VAL A 54 -1.89 11.92 8.41
CA VAL A 54 -1.63 13.19 9.12
C VAL A 54 -2.91 14.00 9.26
N LYS A 55 -3.70 14.15 8.17
CA LYS A 55 -4.98 14.87 8.22
C LYS A 55 -6.04 14.18 9.09
N SER A 56 -5.89 12.90 9.39
CA SER A 56 -6.75 12.18 10.33
C SER A 56 -6.33 12.31 11.79
N GLY A 57 -5.21 12.99 12.07
CA GLY A 57 -4.69 13.25 13.41
C GLY A 57 -3.52 12.35 13.85
N ILE A 58 -2.99 11.51 12.96
CA ILE A 58 -1.78 10.73 13.26
C ILE A 58 -0.57 11.67 13.28
N PRO A 59 0.25 11.68 14.34
CA PRO A 59 1.43 12.53 14.42
C PRO A 59 2.46 12.17 13.33
N GLU A 60 3.03 13.18 12.68
CA GLU A 60 4.03 13.02 11.62
C GLU A 60 5.24 12.19 12.08
N THR A 61 5.62 12.33 13.35
CA THR A 61 6.77 11.66 13.98
C THR A 61 6.57 10.16 14.17
N THR A 62 5.34 9.66 14.05
CA THR A 62 5.00 8.24 14.21
C THR A 62 4.72 7.54 12.87
N ILE A 63 4.89 8.24 11.75
CA ILE A 63 4.72 7.66 10.42
C ILE A 63 6.09 7.30 9.84
N PHE A 64 6.32 6.02 9.62
CA PHE A 64 7.52 5.49 8.99
C PHE A 64 7.16 4.99 7.60
N HIS A 65 7.91 5.42 6.59
CA HIS A 65 7.64 5.15 5.19
C HIS A 65 8.83 4.47 4.52
N ASP A 66 8.54 3.52 3.64
CA ASP A 66 9.52 2.84 2.79
C ASP A 66 10.65 2.18 3.63
N LEU A 67 10.22 1.33 4.57
CA LEU A 67 11.11 0.62 5.48
C LEU A 67 11.67 -0.64 4.83
N TYR A 68 12.96 -0.92 5.10
CA TYR A 68 13.60 -2.16 4.67
C TYR A 68 13.96 -2.99 5.91
N LEU A 69 13.25 -4.12 6.07
CA LEU A 69 13.39 -5.02 7.21
C LEU A 69 14.21 -6.24 6.84
N PRO A 70 15.12 -6.70 7.72
CA PRO A 70 15.79 -7.99 7.52
C PRO A 70 14.78 -9.13 7.41
N SER A 71 15.01 -10.03 6.48
CA SER A 71 14.20 -11.22 6.24
C SER A 71 15.09 -12.44 6.00
N LYS A 72 14.51 -13.65 6.02
CA LYS A 72 15.26 -14.89 5.78
C LYS A 72 16.12 -14.85 4.50
N TYR A 73 15.74 -14.06 3.51
CA TYR A 73 16.39 -14.01 2.20
C TYR A 73 16.75 -12.56 1.82
N GLY A 74 17.48 -11.84 2.65
CA GLY A 74 17.83 -10.44 2.47
C GLY A 74 16.81 -9.50 3.11
N TYR A 75 16.31 -8.52 2.39
CA TYR A 75 15.39 -7.52 2.92
C TYR A 75 13.99 -7.65 2.32
N THR A 76 12.99 -7.23 3.09
CA THR A 76 11.62 -6.98 2.61
C THR A 76 11.29 -5.50 2.80
N GLN A 77 10.69 -4.88 1.79
CA GLN A 77 10.22 -3.51 1.84
C GLN A 77 8.81 -3.50 2.44
N VAL A 78 8.53 -2.53 3.31
CA VAL A 78 7.21 -2.27 3.89
C VAL A 78 6.83 -0.83 3.59
N ASP A 79 5.67 -0.62 3.01
CA ASP A 79 5.27 0.69 2.52
C ASP A 79 5.12 1.70 3.66
N LEU A 80 4.28 1.43 4.67
CA LEU A 80 4.14 2.28 5.85
C LEU A 80 3.97 1.46 7.14
N VAL A 81 4.58 1.95 8.21
CA VAL A 81 4.41 1.46 9.57
C VAL A 81 4.09 2.63 10.49
N VAL A 82 3.03 2.51 11.29
CA VAL A 82 2.56 3.59 12.17
C VAL A 82 2.32 3.04 13.58
N PRO A 83 3.29 3.19 14.50
CA PRO A 83 3.07 2.88 15.91
C PRO A 83 2.11 3.89 16.55
N THR A 84 1.17 3.36 17.34
CA THR A 84 0.17 4.12 18.09
C THR A 84 0.10 3.60 19.52
N ASN A 85 -0.77 4.19 20.35
CA ASN A 85 -0.98 3.73 21.72
C ASN A 85 -1.67 2.37 21.83
N VAL A 86 -2.38 1.91 20.80
CA VAL A 86 -3.13 0.64 20.80
C VAL A 86 -2.42 -0.49 20.06
N GLY A 87 -1.30 -0.19 19.37
CA GLY A 87 -0.54 -1.15 18.58
C GLY A 87 0.09 -0.50 17.36
N ILE A 88 0.48 -1.32 16.39
CA ILE A 88 1.20 -0.88 15.20
C ILE A 88 0.34 -1.16 13.97
N PHE A 89 0.01 -0.13 13.20
CA PHE A 89 -0.60 -0.28 11.87
C PHE A 89 0.49 -0.57 10.85
N VAL A 90 0.30 -1.60 10.05
CA VAL A 90 1.17 -1.98 8.93
C VAL A 90 0.36 -1.90 7.65
N PHE A 91 0.75 -1.00 6.77
CA PHE A 91 0.04 -0.75 5.52
C PHE A 91 0.78 -1.35 4.33
N GLU A 92 0.01 -1.94 3.44
CA GLU A 92 0.42 -2.37 2.11
C GLU A 92 -0.43 -1.61 1.08
N VAL A 93 0.20 -0.89 0.18
CA VAL A 93 -0.47 -0.05 -0.82
C VAL A 93 -0.43 -0.72 -2.19
N LYS A 94 -1.57 -0.77 -2.86
CA LYS A 94 -1.69 -1.32 -4.22
C LYS A 94 -2.33 -0.28 -5.14
N ASP A 95 -1.57 0.23 -6.09
CA ASP A 95 -2.07 1.18 -7.10
C ASP A 95 -2.42 0.43 -8.39
N TYR A 96 -3.66 -0.03 -8.48
CA TYR A 96 -4.14 -0.88 -9.56
C TYR A 96 -5.35 -0.29 -10.25
N ALA A 97 -5.62 -0.76 -11.46
CA ALA A 97 -6.84 -0.47 -12.22
C ALA A 97 -7.65 -1.74 -12.44
N GLY A 98 -8.93 -1.58 -12.80
CA GLY A 98 -9.82 -2.67 -13.19
C GLY A 98 -10.39 -3.46 -12.03
N TRP A 99 -10.89 -4.67 -12.31
CA TRP A 99 -11.55 -5.50 -11.33
C TRP A 99 -10.59 -6.39 -10.57
N ILE A 100 -10.74 -6.42 -9.25
CA ILE A 100 -9.90 -7.23 -8.34
C ILE A 100 -10.77 -8.33 -7.74
N PHE A 101 -10.25 -9.56 -7.83
CA PHE A 101 -10.83 -10.76 -7.24
C PHE A 101 -9.80 -11.38 -6.29
N GLY A 102 -10.15 -11.53 -5.03
CA GLY A 102 -9.27 -11.97 -3.97
C GLY A 102 -9.89 -13.02 -3.05
N ASN A 103 -9.05 -13.96 -2.62
CA ASN A 103 -9.32 -14.83 -1.50
C ASN A 103 -8.06 -14.84 -0.62
N ALA A 104 -8.21 -14.62 0.70
CA ALA A 104 -7.06 -14.53 1.61
C ALA A 104 -6.24 -15.83 1.68
N ASP A 105 -6.86 -16.98 1.50
CA ASP A 105 -6.17 -18.28 1.53
C ASP A 105 -5.28 -18.53 0.31
N ASN A 106 -5.61 -17.91 -0.82
CA ASN A 106 -4.88 -18.10 -2.06
C ASN A 106 -3.54 -17.34 -2.06
N ASN A 107 -2.52 -17.89 -2.72
CA ASN A 107 -1.24 -17.20 -2.86
C ASN A 107 -1.29 -16.03 -3.87
N ARG A 108 -2.30 -16.00 -4.72
CA ARG A 108 -2.45 -15.00 -5.78
C ARG A 108 -3.88 -14.53 -5.91
N TRP A 109 -4.01 -13.25 -6.20
CA TRP A 109 -5.25 -12.59 -6.56
C TRP A 109 -5.28 -12.33 -8.07
N THR A 110 -6.46 -12.05 -8.60
CA THR A 110 -6.67 -11.78 -10.02
C THR A 110 -7.06 -10.33 -10.24
N GLN A 111 -6.41 -9.70 -11.20
CA GLN A 111 -6.79 -8.42 -11.77
C GLN A 111 -7.34 -8.63 -13.17
N ILE A 112 -8.47 -8.00 -13.49
CA ILE A 112 -9.08 -8.05 -14.82
C ILE A 112 -9.16 -6.63 -15.37
N LEU A 113 -8.56 -6.44 -16.55
CA LEU A 113 -8.51 -5.18 -17.27
C LEU A 113 -9.32 -5.25 -18.57
N ALA A 114 -9.46 -4.09 -19.25
CA ALA A 114 -10.10 -3.99 -20.56
C ALA A 114 -11.48 -4.67 -20.63
N TYR A 115 -12.30 -4.48 -19.57
CA TYR A 115 -13.65 -5.05 -19.47
C TYR A 115 -13.69 -6.58 -19.63
N GLY A 116 -12.72 -7.27 -19.02
CA GLY A 116 -12.67 -8.73 -19.05
C GLY A 116 -11.73 -9.35 -20.07
N ARG A 117 -11.10 -8.55 -20.94
CA ARG A 117 -10.24 -9.05 -22.03
C ARG A 117 -8.85 -9.45 -21.57
N GLU A 118 -8.34 -8.80 -20.50
CA GLU A 118 -6.99 -9.04 -19.99
C GLU A 118 -7.07 -9.51 -18.55
N ARG A 119 -6.38 -10.62 -18.24
CA ARG A 119 -6.35 -11.21 -16.91
C ARG A 119 -4.91 -11.33 -16.43
N HIS A 120 -4.62 -10.70 -15.30
CA HIS A 120 -3.33 -10.73 -14.64
C HIS A 120 -3.44 -11.34 -13.25
N GLN A 121 -2.38 -11.96 -12.79
CA GLN A 121 -2.28 -12.45 -11.43
C GLN A 121 -1.16 -11.73 -10.68
N PHE A 122 -1.43 -11.31 -9.46
CA PHE A 122 -0.46 -10.71 -8.57
C PHE A 122 -0.41 -11.44 -7.21
N TYR A 123 0.65 -11.25 -6.47
CA TYR A 123 0.80 -11.87 -5.16
C TYR A 123 -0.27 -11.31 -4.20
N ASN A 124 -0.82 -12.19 -3.36
CA ASN A 124 -1.84 -11.83 -2.39
C ASN A 124 -1.31 -10.77 -1.41
N PRO A 125 -1.87 -9.55 -1.39
CA PRO A 125 -1.36 -8.47 -0.56
C PRO A 125 -1.58 -8.70 0.94
N ILE A 126 -2.56 -9.52 1.33
CA ILE A 126 -2.75 -9.93 2.73
C ILE A 126 -1.55 -10.76 3.16
N LYS A 127 -1.19 -11.80 2.41
CA LYS A 127 -0.01 -12.64 2.69
C LYS A 127 1.31 -11.86 2.61
N GLN A 128 1.37 -10.86 1.74
CA GLN A 128 2.53 -9.96 1.68
C GLN A 128 2.67 -9.20 2.99
N ASN A 129 1.60 -8.58 3.46
CA ASN A 129 1.60 -7.79 4.69
C ASN A 129 1.77 -8.66 5.95
N GLU A 130 1.24 -9.89 5.97
CA GLU A 130 1.56 -10.89 7.01
C GLU A 130 3.07 -11.17 7.09
N GLY A 131 3.72 -11.29 5.94
CA GLY A 131 5.18 -11.42 5.85
C GLY A 131 5.91 -10.21 6.43
N HIS A 132 5.42 -8.99 6.19
CA HIS A 132 5.95 -7.75 6.75
C HIS A 132 5.78 -7.70 8.27
N ILE A 133 4.59 -8.05 8.77
CA ILE A 133 4.29 -8.14 10.21
C ILE A 133 5.22 -9.18 10.87
N LYS A 134 5.42 -10.33 10.25
CA LYS A 134 6.36 -11.34 10.75
C LYS A 134 7.80 -10.83 10.81
N ALA A 135 8.24 -10.08 9.80
CA ALA A 135 9.57 -9.46 9.80
C ALA A 135 9.69 -8.42 10.92
N LEU A 136 8.68 -7.57 11.14
CA LEU A 136 8.64 -6.62 12.24
C LEU A 136 8.72 -7.31 13.60
N ARG A 137 7.94 -8.36 13.84
CA ARG A 137 7.95 -9.13 15.09
C ARG A 137 9.31 -9.73 15.43
N ASN A 138 10.12 -10.03 14.42
CA ASN A 138 11.44 -10.61 14.60
C ASN A 138 12.53 -9.58 14.98
N LEU A 139 12.23 -8.27 15.00
CA LEU A 139 13.22 -7.23 15.30
C LEU A 139 13.48 -7.03 16.79
N SER A 140 12.51 -7.33 17.65
CA SER A 140 12.73 -7.32 19.11
C SER A 140 11.67 -8.17 19.83
N GLU A 141 11.98 -8.56 21.08
CA GLU A 141 11.06 -9.37 21.91
C GLU A 141 9.75 -8.62 22.21
N GLN A 142 9.83 -7.32 22.42
CA GLN A 142 8.62 -6.56 22.72
C GLN A 142 7.68 -6.49 21.51
N LEU A 143 8.21 -6.42 20.27
CA LEU A 143 7.40 -6.41 19.04
C LEU A 143 6.62 -7.71 18.81
N LYS A 144 7.01 -8.82 19.45
CA LYS A 144 6.26 -10.08 19.35
C LYS A 144 4.89 -10.00 20.01
N ASN A 145 4.77 -9.21 21.09
CA ASN A 145 3.57 -9.13 21.93
C ASN A 145 2.68 -7.90 21.64
N ILE A 146 3.16 -6.97 20.81
CA ILE A 146 2.39 -5.78 20.46
C ILE A 146 1.35 -6.13 19.37
N PRO A 147 0.07 -5.72 19.54
CA PRO A 147 -0.94 -5.86 18.51
C PRO A 147 -0.48 -5.19 17.22
N MET A 148 -0.65 -5.89 16.08
CA MET A 148 -0.36 -5.37 14.76
C MET A 148 -1.60 -5.47 13.89
N TYR A 149 -1.98 -4.37 13.26
CA TYR A 149 -3.16 -4.22 12.42
C TYR A 149 -2.73 -4.20 10.95
N SER A 150 -3.17 -5.20 10.19
CA SER A 150 -2.87 -5.34 8.77
C SER A 150 -3.85 -4.53 7.94
N ILE A 151 -3.39 -3.54 7.17
CA ILE A 151 -4.26 -2.71 6.34
C ILE A 151 -3.74 -2.68 4.90
N ILE A 152 -4.53 -3.23 4.00
CA ILE A 152 -4.28 -3.21 2.56
C ILE A 152 -5.07 -2.06 1.94
N VAL A 153 -4.41 -1.16 1.21
CA VAL A 153 -5.08 0.02 0.64
C VAL A 153 -5.00 -0.01 -0.88
N PHE A 154 -6.15 -0.16 -1.53
CA PHE A 154 -6.24 -0.16 -2.98
C PHE A 154 -6.47 1.25 -3.53
N TYR A 155 -5.47 1.75 -4.24
CA TYR A 155 -5.49 3.00 -5.00
C TYR A 155 -5.81 2.77 -6.48
N GLY A 156 -5.72 3.84 -7.27
CA GLY A 156 -6.01 3.84 -8.69
C GLY A 156 -7.50 3.76 -9.00
N SER A 157 -7.83 3.17 -10.14
CA SER A 157 -9.20 2.91 -10.58
C SER A 157 -9.60 1.44 -10.37
N SER A 158 -9.07 0.82 -9.32
CA SER A 158 -9.41 -0.57 -8.98
C SER A 158 -10.79 -0.66 -8.34
N GLU A 159 -11.49 -1.75 -8.64
CA GLU A 159 -12.77 -2.10 -8.05
C GLU A 159 -12.70 -3.53 -7.49
N ILE A 160 -12.82 -3.68 -6.18
CA ILE A 160 -12.84 -4.98 -5.52
C ILE A 160 -14.22 -5.60 -5.79
N ARG A 161 -14.27 -6.61 -6.66
CA ARG A 161 -15.50 -7.31 -7.05
C ARG A 161 -15.82 -8.49 -6.14
N GLU A 162 -14.78 -9.17 -5.67
CA GLU A 162 -14.93 -10.31 -4.78
C GLU A 162 -13.75 -10.33 -3.81
N LEU A 163 -14.07 -10.53 -2.55
CA LEU A 163 -13.09 -10.69 -1.48
C LEU A 163 -13.63 -11.68 -0.45
N SER A 164 -12.86 -12.73 -0.16
CA SER A 164 -13.28 -13.79 0.76
C SER A 164 -12.18 -14.18 1.73
N ASN A 165 -12.58 -14.75 2.88
CA ASN A 165 -11.74 -15.31 3.93
C ASN A 165 -10.73 -14.31 4.55
N VAL A 166 -11.07 -13.01 4.56
CA VAL A 166 -10.20 -11.98 5.16
C VAL A 166 -10.14 -12.19 6.68
N PRO A 167 -8.93 -12.27 7.27
CA PRO A 167 -8.77 -12.38 8.72
C PRO A 167 -9.37 -11.18 9.46
N SER A 168 -9.83 -11.39 10.69
CA SER A 168 -10.50 -10.36 11.49
C SER A 168 -9.60 -9.18 11.89
N ASP A 169 -8.28 -9.38 11.90
CA ASP A 169 -7.25 -8.39 12.18
C ASP A 169 -6.64 -7.76 10.91
N CYS A 170 -7.26 -8.02 9.75
CA CYS A 170 -6.87 -7.49 8.44
C CYS A 170 -8.02 -6.73 7.78
N TRP A 171 -7.72 -5.59 7.21
CA TRP A 171 -8.67 -4.77 6.46
C TRP A 171 -8.17 -4.52 5.05
N VAL A 172 -9.09 -4.58 4.11
CA VAL A 172 -8.84 -4.25 2.70
C VAL A 172 -9.75 -3.08 2.34
N GLU A 173 -9.15 -1.92 2.10
CA GLU A 173 -9.87 -0.66 2.05
C GLU A 173 -9.45 0.23 0.87
N TYR A 174 -10.30 1.18 0.56
CA TYR A 174 -9.95 2.30 -0.32
C TYR A 174 -9.42 3.49 0.48
N PRO A 175 -8.62 4.39 -0.12
CA PRO A 175 -7.98 5.50 0.60
C PRO A 175 -8.93 6.39 1.39
N ARG A 176 -10.16 6.57 0.89
CA ARG A 176 -11.20 7.40 1.55
C ARG A 176 -11.69 6.81 2.88
N ALA A 177 -11.61 5.49 3.05
CA ALA A 177 -12.09 4.81 4.25
C ALA A 177 -11.03 4.71 5.35
N VAL A 178 -9.73 4.77 5.00
CA VAL A 178 -8.61 4.54 5.92
C VAL A 178 -8.66 5.44 7.15
N SER A 179 -8.93 6.75 6.99
CA SER A 179 -8.99 7.68 8.12
C SER A 179 -10.06 7.32 9.15
N LYS A 180 -11.22 6.86 8.68
CA LYS A 180 -12.30 6.39 9.55
C LYS A 180 -11.96 5.07 10.22
N LEU A 181 -11.39 4.12 9.46
CA LEU A 181 -10.94 2.83 9.97
C LEU A 181 -9.92 3.00 11.12
N VAL A 182 -8.86 3.78 10.88
CA VAL A 182 -7.82 4.03 11.88
C VAL A 182 -8.41 4.66 13.14
N LYS A 183 -9.27 5.67 13.01
CA LYS A 183 -9.95 6.29 14.15
C LYS A 183 -10.81 5.31 14.93
N ASN A 184 -11.54 4.43 14.25
CA ASN A 184 -12.36 3.41 14.89
C ASN A 184 -11.50 2.44 15.70
N ILE A 185 -10.40 1.92 15.12
CA ILE A 185 -9.48 1.01 15.81
C ILE A 185 -8.87 1.70 17.04
N LEU A 186 -8.41 2.95 16.88
CA LEU A 186 -7.84 3.74 18.00
C LEU A 186 -8.85 3.96 19.14
N ALA A 187 -10.14 4.09 18.82
CA ALA A 187 -11.19 4.33 19.80
C ALA A 187 -11.71 3.06 20.48
N SER A 188 -11.62 1.90 19.81
CA SER A 188 -12.19 0.63 20.28
C SER A 188 -11.18 -0.36 20.84
N SER A 189 -9.87 -0.12 20.66
CA SER A 189 -8.83 -1.04 21.11
C SER A 189 -8.22 -0.61 22.44
N GLU A 190 -7.86 -1.60 23.26
CA GLU A 190 -7.14 -1.37 24.49
C GLU A 190 -5.70 -0.87 24.24
N PRO A 191 -5.11 -0.11 25.18
CA PRO A 191 -3.71 0.28 25.09
C PRO A 191 -2.78 -0.91 24.96
N ALA A 192 -1.86 -0.84 23.99
CA ALA A 192 -0.88 -1.90 23.77
C ALA A 192 0.20 -1.93 24.86
N PRO A 193 0.74 -3.11 25.20
CA PRO A 193 1.69 -3.29 26.29
C PRO A 193 3.12 -2.87 25.89
N PHE A 194 3.31 -1.61 25.53
CA PHE A 194 4.63 -1.06 25.22
C PHE A 194 5.49 -0.95 26.50
N THR A 195 6.65 -1.58 26.51
CA THR A 195 7.64 -1.49 27.60
C THR A 195 8.68 -0.39 27.33
N ASP A 196 9.17 -0.29 26.10
CA ASP A 196 10.08 0.77 25.64
C ASP A 196 9.67 1.30 24.28
N LYS A 197 8.93 2.41 24.27
CA LYS A 197 8.53 3.07 23.03
C LYS A 197 9.71 3.63 22.24
N TRP A 198 10.79 4.01 22.92
CA TRP A 198 11.98 4.56 22.26
C TRP A 198 12.77 3.47 21.51
N GLU A 199 12.80 2.26 22.04
CA GLU A 199 13.38 1.11 21.33
C GLU A 199 12.67 0.91 19.98
N ILE A 200 11.33 0.86 19.98
CA ILE A 200 10.55 0.69 18.77
C ILE A 200 10.82 1.82 17.76
N MET A 201 10.83 3.07 18.23
CA MET A 201 11.12 4.22 17.39
C MET A 201 12.52 4.15 16.76
N ARG A 202 13.54 3.67 17.52
CA ARG A 202 14.90 3.46 16.99
C ARG A 202 14.94 2.37 15.96
N ILE A 203 14.28 1.24 16.20
CA ILE A 203 14.19 0.11 15.26
C ILE A 203 13.56 0.58 13.93
N LEU A 204 12.43 1.27 13.99
CA LEU A 204 11.74 1.74 12.79
C LEU A 204 12.54 2.81 12.04
N LYS A 205 13.22 3.72 12.74
CA LYS A 205 14.15 4.69 12.11
C LYS A 205 15.30 3.99 11.40
N SER A 206 15.91 2.97 12.03
CA SER A 206 16.95 2.17 11.40
C SER A 206 16.45 1.47 10.14
N ALA A 207 15.23 0.92 10.17
CA ALA A 207 14.62 0.29 9.00
C ALA A 207 14.36 1.28 7.85
N VAL A 208 14.00 2.53 8.14
CA VAL A 208 13.90 3.60 7.13
C VAL A 208 15.29 3.94 6.56
N ALA A 209 16.33 4.03 7.43
CA ALA A 209 17.70 4.30 7.01
C ALA A 209 18.27 3.18 6.13
N ASN A 210 17.88 1.91 6.34
CA ASN A 210 18.24 0.82 5.43
C ASN A 210 17.75 1.09 4.00
N GLY A 211 16.60 1.72 3.82
CA GLY A 211 16.08 2.13 2.51
C GLY A 211 16.85 3.30 1.86
N GLU A 212 17.75 3.96 2.59
CA GLU A 212 18.68 4.96 2.03
C GLU A 212 19.97 4.32 1.52
N ASN A 213 20.26 3.08 1.93
CA ASN A 213 21.40 2.32 1.46
C ASN A 213 21.12 1.73 0.06
N GLU A 214 21.92 2.15 -0.92
CA GLU A 214 21.78 1.71 -2.31
C GLU A 214 22.02 0.21 -2.51
N GLU A 215 22.92 -0.41 -1.73
CA GLU A 215 23.19 -1.85 -1.79
C GLU A 215 21.97 -2.66 -1.35
N ILE A 216 21.34 -2.27 -0.22
CA ILE A 216 20.13 -2.93 0.29
C ILE A 216 18.98 -2.80 -0.71
N ARG A 217 18.81 -1.63 -1.31
CA ARG A 217 17.79 -1.40 -2.33
C ARG A 217 18.06 -2.22 -3.59
N ALA A 218 19.31 -2.26 -4.05
CA ALA A 218 19.71 -3.04 -5.23
C ALA A 218 19.50 -4.54 -5.01
N GLU A 219 19.85 -5.07 -3.83
CA GLU A 219 19.61 -6.46 -3.45
C GLU A 219 18.12 -6.80 -3.49
N HIS A 220 17.28 -5.92 -2.91
CA HIS A 220 15.83 -6.10 -2.90
C HIS A 220 15.24 -6.07 -4.33
N LEU A 221 15.67 -5.14 -5.19
CA LEU A 221 15.24 -5.04 -6.58
C LEU A 221 15.60 -6.29 -7.38
N GLN A 222 16.85 -6.76 -7.29
CA GLN A 222 17.28 -7.99 -7.95
C GLN A 222 16.46 -9.21 -7.53
N LYS A 223 16.11 -9.29 -6.25
CA LYS A 223 15.28 -10.37 -5.71
C LYS A 223 13.86 -10.34 -6.27
N THR A 224 13.24 -9.17 -6.33
CA THR A 224 11.89 -8.97 -6.89
C THR A 224 11.86 -9.25 -8.39
N GLU A 225 12.88 -8.84 -9.13
CA GLU A 225 13.04 -9.15 -10.54
C GLU A 225 13.21 -10.65 -10.77
N ARG A 226 14.10 -11.33 -10.05
CA ARG A 226 14.28 -12.79 -10.15
C ARG A 226 12.98 -13.54 -9.84
N ALA A 227 12.22 -13.09 -8.83
CA ALA A 227 10.92 -13.66 -8.52
C ALA A 227 9.89 -13.44 -9.64
N SER A 228 9.96 -12.33 -10.36
CA SER A 228 9.11 -12.06 -11.52
C SER A 228 9.55 -12.83 -12.77
N TYR A 229 10.85 -12.91 -13.08
CA TYR A 229 11.39 -13.68 -14.22
C TYR A 229 11.16 -15.17 -14.09
N GLY A 230 11.31 -15.75 -12.90
CA GLY A 230 10.98 -17.15 -12.63
C GLY A 230 9.49 -17.47 -12.90
N LYS A 231 8.62 -16.47 -12.74
CA LYS A 231 7.18 -16.56 -13.03
C LYS A 231 6.86 -16.59 -14.53
N TYR A 232 7.53 -15.75 -15.33
CA TYR A 232 7.33 -15.73 -16.78
C TYR A 232 7.72 -17.06 -17.44
N ARG A 233 8.81 -17.67 -16.98
CA ARG A 233 9.27 -18.96 -17.51
C ARG A 233 8.30 -20.11 -17.20
N SER A 234 7.67 -20.11 -16.03
CA SER A 234 6.66 -21.11 -15.64
C SER A 234 5.36 -20.99 -16.44
N THR A 235 4.98 -19.79 -16.85
CA THR A 235 3.73 -19.55 -17.60
C THR A 235 3.87 -19.92 -19.08
N TYR A 236 5.08 -19.87 -19.66
CA TYR A 236 5.33 -20.26 -21.04
C TYR A 236 5.50 -21.77 -21.27
N TYR A 237 5.72 -22.58 -20.23
CA TYR A 237 5.86 -24.03 -20.36
C TYR A 237 4.54 -24.80 -20.29
N TYR A 238 3.42 -24.17 -19.97
CA TYR A 238 2.10 -24.80 -20.04
C TYR A 238 1.35 -24.35 -21.28
N ARG A 239 1.83 -24.73 -22.46
CA ARG A 239 1.03 -24.81 -23.69
C ARG A 239 0.47 -26.22 -23.74
N PRO A 240 -0.85 -26.44 -23.60
CA PRO A 240 -1.44 -27.71 -24.00
C PRO A 240 -1.21 -27.84 -25.50
N SER A 241 -0.67 -28.98 -25.92
CA SER A 241 -0.54 -29.41 -27.30
C SER A 241 -1.92 -29.69 -27.91
N LEU A 242 -2.64 -28.62 -28.27
CA LEU A 242 -3.93 -28.67 -28.99
C LEU A 242 -3.81 -28.26 -30.45
N PHE A 243 -2.67 -28.63 -31.09
CA PHE A 243 -2.55 -28.55 -32.57
C PHE A 243 -1.88 -29.80 -33.09
N ARG A 244 -2.57 -30.97 -32.92
CA ARG A 244 -2.25 -32.18 -33.63
C ARG A 244 -3.53 -32.91 -34.03
N PHE A 245 -4.37 -32.22 -34.82
CA PHE A 245 -5.42 -32.86 -35.60
C PHE A 245 -5.85 -31.88 -36.68
N PHE A 246 -5.18 -31.90 -37.82
CA PHE A 246 -5.68 -31.60 -39.17
C PHE A 246 -4.49 -31.60 -40.13
N ARG A 247 -4.01 -32.80 -40.43
CA ARG A 247 -3.28 -33.03 -41.67
C ARG A 247 -3.43 -34.48 -42.04
N ARG A 248 -4.56 -34.80 -42.69
CA ARG A 248 -4.68 -35.90 -43.64
C ARG A 248 -6.02 -35.78 -44.37
N ARG A 249 -5.87 -35.76 -45.72
CA ARG A 249 -6.83 -35.84 -46.84
C ARG A 249 -7.19 -34.44 -47.39
N PHE A 250 -6.64 -34.02 -48.49
CA PHE A 250 -6.62 -34.47 -49.88
C PHE A 250 -5.35 -33.93 -50.53
#